data_5b5e8d24803a952ee2ea5bac70fe08b6
#
_entry.id   5b5e8d24803a952ee2ea5bac70fe08b6
#
_cell.length_a   1.000
_cell.length_b   1.000
_cell.length_c   1.000
_cell.angle_alpha   90.00
_cell.angle_beta   90.00
_cell.angle_gamma   90.00
#
_symmetry.space_group_name_H-M   'P 1'
#
loop_
_entity.id
_entity.type
_entity.pdbx_description
1 polymer ?
#
loop_
_entity_poly.entity_id
_entity_poly.type
_entity_poly.pdbx_seq_one_letter_code
_entity_poly.pdbx_strand_id
1 'polypeptide(L)'
;MEQLSLLDLMQATRGQLSAAASLDQPIDQICTDSRSLQPGSIFWALRGETFDGHDFLPQAMARGASVCVVDAAHADAATGPTLVVKDTGKALMDFAAWYRGTLDALVIGLTGSVGKTTTRDMIHVALASEFEGIRSRKNFNNTIGLPLSLLDADHRHEFIVLEMGAARIGDIAELAAIASPEVGVISAIGPAHLQTFGSLNNIIQGKGELLESLPTSGFAVLPGDDMILRQMADRAPCPVIFVGEEDDNHLRATRVRASYEGLSFRVDGVDFMVPVCGRHHLTNALCAIAIAREIGVNLQSVAQGLERFEPIDGRSRLRTIGSWTVIDDTYNASPLSVAAACRMLPDLELPGIGRRVLVLGDMRELGSAANEEHRRIGELAASLKIDLVVACGNHADEVARGAEAAGMDSHSIAAAPDLETVKAVLDCWLEPGDVILVKGSRATRMERVLEWLTERARLETAMRGEQRRYCA
;
A
#
# COMPACT_ATOMS: atom_id res chain seq x y z
N MET A 1 19.10 -9.75 7.62
CA MET A 1 19.82 -9.00 8.70
C MET A 1 21.26 -9.48 8.71
N GLU A 2 22.23 -8.58 8.90
CA GLU A 2 23.60 -8.98 9.19
C GLU A 2 23.69 -9.81 10.46
N GLN A 3 24.75 -10.61 10.56
CA GLN A 3 25.01 -11.38 11.76
C GLN A 3 25.42 -10.43 12.89
N LEU A 4 24.49 -10.17 13.79
CA LEU A 4 24.67 -9.37 15.00
C LEU A 4 24.90 -10.26 16.21
N SER A 5 25.42 -9.70 17.28
CA SER A 5 25.55 -10.40 18.54
C SER A 5 24.45 -10.01 19.55
N LEU A 6 24.25 -10.85 20.54
CA LEU A 6 23.35 -10.50 21.65
C LEU A 6 23.84 -9.25 22.41
N LEU A 7 25.15 -8.98 22.42
CA LEU A 7 25.73 -7.76 22.98
C LEU A 7 25.25 -6.52 22.24
N ASP A 8 25.21 -6.55 20.88
CA ASP A 8 24.73 -5.44 20.05
C ASP A 8 23.26 -5.15 20.37
N LEU A 9 22.44 -6.20 20.48
CA LEU A 9 21.03 -6.07 20.85
C LEU A 9 20.85 -5.44 22.23
N MET A 10 21.64 -5.87 23.22
CA MET A 10 21.61 -5.30 24.58
C MET A 10 21.99 -3.82 24.57
N GLN A 11 23.03 -3.45 23.84
CA GLN A 11 23.49 -2.07 23.76
C GLN A 11 22.44 -1.18 23.09
N ALA A 12 21.90 -1.61 21.94
CA ALA A 12 20.90 -0.87 21.18
C ALA A 12 19.58 -0.67 21.96
N THR A 13 19.13 -1.71 22.69
CA THR A 13 17.86 -1.68 23.44
C THR A 13 18.02 -1.20 24.89
N ARG A 14 19.26 -1.09 25.39
CA ARG A 14 19.57 -0.91 26.82
C ARG A 14 18.95 -1.97 27.72
N GLY A 15 18.76 -3.16 27.16
CA GLY A 15 18.17 -4.30 27.85
C GLY A 15 19.14 -5.02 28.77
N GLN A 16 18.61 -5.81 29.72
CA GLN A 16 19.38 -6.62 30.67
C GLN A 16 19.03 -8.10 30.51
N LEU A 17 20.02 -8.95 30.40
CA LEU A 17 19.82 -10.40 30.38
C LEU A 17 19.46 -10.93 31.76
N SER A 18 18.38 -11.74 31.83
CA SER A 18 17.92 -12.38 33.08
C SER A 18 18.63 -13.69 33.41
N ALA A 19 19.26 -14.35 32.43
CA ALA A 19 19.97 -15.62 32.58
C ALA A 19 21.26 -15.63 31.77
N ALA A 20 22.19 -16.53 32.12
CA ALA A 20 23.47 -16.67 31.41
C ALA A 20 23.24 -17.16 29.96
N ALA A 21 23.29 -16.23 29.01
CA ALA A 21 23.46 -16.51 27.60
C ALA A 21 24.85 -16.00 27.15
N SER A 22 25.38 -16.57 26.09
CA SER A 22 26.63 -16.08 25.52
C SER A 22 26.39 -14.71 24.86
N LEU A 23 27.11 -13.69 25.25
CA LEU A 23 27.00 -12.34 24.66
C LEU A 23 27.39 -12.32 23.19
N ASP A 24 28.26 -13.24 22.76
CA ASP A 24 28.70 -13.43 21.39
C ASP A 24 27.76 -14.30 20.58
N GLN A 25 26.60 -14.71 21.16
CA GLN A 25 25.62 -15.52 20.43
C GLN A 25 25.14 -14.73 19.22
N PRO A 26 25.22 -15.33 18.00
CA PRO A 26 24.77 -14.65 16.80
C PRO A 26 23.25 -14.52 16.78
N ILE A 27 22.78 -13.41 16.24
CA ILE A 27 21.39 -13.12 15.98
C ILE A 27 21.19 -13.09 14.48
N ASP A 28 20.51 -14.10 13.95
CA ASP A 28 20.27 -14.20 12.51
C ASP A 28 18.84 -13.75 12.14
N GLN A 29 17.90 -13.83 13.10
CA GLN A 29 16.50 -13.57 12.84
C GLN A 29 15.75 -13.09 14.09
N ILE A 30 14.88 -12.09 13.86
CA ILE A 30 13.88 -11.64 14.84
C ILE A 30 12.50 -12.11 14.40
N CYS A 31 11.72 -12.65 15.32
CA CYS A 31 10.37 -13.13 15.08
C CYS A 31 9.39 -12.57 16.12
N THR A 32 8.29 -12.00 15.66
CA THR A 32 7.20 -11.48 16.51
C THR A 32 5.97 -12.40 16.54
N ASP A 33 5.98 -13.47 15.72
CA ASP A 33 4.89 -14.46 15.63
C ASP A 33 5.42 -15.85 16.02
N SER A 34 5.03 -16.33 17.22
CA SER A 34 5.47 -17.62 17.74
C SER A 34 5.16 -18.81 16.81
N ARG A 35 4.17 -18.66 15.89
CA ARG A 35 3.77 -19.72 14.95
C ARG A 35 4.77 -19.90 13.80
N SER A 36 5.47 -18.84 13.41
CA SER A 36 6.45 -18.81 12.34
C SER A 36 7.91 -18.82 12.81
N LEU A 37 8.14 -18.90 14.14
CA LEU A 37 9.45 -18.88 14.74
C LEU A 37 10.30 -20.07 14.29
N GLN A 38 11.53 -19.78 13.87
CA GLN A 38 12.55 -20.77 13.54
C GLN A 38 13.47 -21.00 14.76
N PRO A 39 13.97 -22.23 14.98
CA PRO A 39 14.94 -22.49 16.04
C PRO A 39 16.18 -21.58 15.93
N GLY A 40 16.62 -21.03 17.05
CA GLY A 40 17.72 -20.08 17.11
C GLY A 40 17.32 -18.60 16.95
N SER A 41 16.10 -18.30 16.48
CA SER A 41 15.60 -16.92 16.37
C SER A 41 15.39 -16.26 17.72
N ILE A 42 15.47 -14.93 17.76
CA ILE A 42 14.99 -14.13 18.90
C ILE A 42 13.48 -13.96 18.79
N PHE A 43 12.75 -14.32 19.84
CA PHE A 43 11.33 -14.02 19.94
C PHE A 43 11.13 -12.65 20.59
N TRP A 44 10.43 -11.75 19.88
CA TRP A 44 10.14 -10.41 20.37
C TRP A 44 8.68 -10.32 20.80
N ALA A 45 8.43 -10.29 22.12
CA ALA A 45 7.08 -10.22 22.68
C ALA A 45 6.54 -8.76 22.56
N LEU A 46 5.69 -8.53 21.59
CA LEU A 46 5.04 -7.22 21.40
C LEU A 46 3.64 -7.24 21.98
N ARG A 47 3.25 -6.11 22.61
CA ARG A 47 1.87 -5.89 23.05
C ARG A 47 1.06 -5.19 21.96
N GLY A 48 0.02 -5.84 21.48
CA GLY A 48 -0.95 -5.29 20.53
C GLY A 48 -2.26 -4.91 21.23
N GLU A 49 -3.22 -4.40 20.44
CA GLU A 49 -4.54 -4.01 20.95
C GLU A 49 -5.38 -5.19 21.43
N THR A 50 -5.24 -6.36 20.83
CA THR A 50 -6.06 -7.55 21.08
C THR A 50 -5.27 -8.75 21.60
N PHE A 51 -3.94 -8.75 21.46
CA PHE A 51 -3.06 -9.85 21.87
C PHE A 51 -1.82 -9.29 22.58
N ASP A 52 -1.37 -10.01 23.62
CA ASP A 52 -0.07 -9.76 24.25
C ASP A 52 0.91 -10.86 23.81
N GLY A 53 2.01 -10.47 23.18
CA GLY A 53 3.06 -11.41 22.75
C GLY A 53 3.68 -12.19 23.90
N HIS A 54 3.62 -11.66 25.12
CA HIS A 54 4.14 -12.31 26.31
C HIS A 54 3.36 -13.60 26.68
N ASP A 55 2.09 -13.73 26.29
CA ASP A 55 1.30 -14.94 26.48
C ASP A 55 1.86 -16.14 25.69
N PHE A 56 2.67 -15.89 24.66
CA PHE A 56 3.24 -16.91 23.78
C PHE A 56 4.69 -17.28 24.09
N LEU A 57 5.28 -16.79 25.21
CA LEU A 57 6.64 -17.12 25.62
C LEU A 57 6.88 -18.63 25.77
N PRO A 58 5.99 -19.41 26.42
CA PRO A 58 6.19 -20.85 26.52
C PRO A 58 6.23 -21.53 25.14
N GLN A 59 5.39 -21.08 24.21
CA GLN A 59 5.35 -21.62 22.85
C GLN A 59 6.62 -21.25 22.06
N ALA A 60 7.10 -20.02 22.20
CA ALA A 60 8.33 -19.56 21.54
C ALA A 60 9.56 -20.36 22.02
N MET A 61 9.67 -20.56 23.34
CA MET A 61 10.72 -21.40 23.92
C MET A 61 10.65 -22.84 23.47
N ALA A 62 9.45 -23.45 23.45
CA ALA A 62 9.25 -24.81 22.97
C ALA A 62 9.61 -24.99 21.49
N ARG A 63 9.55 -23.92 20.69
CA ARG A 63 9.98 -23.88 19.28
C ARG A 63 11.46 -23.54 19.09
N GLY A 64 12.20 -23.35 20.18
CA GLY A 64 13.63 -23.15 20.13
C GLY A 64 14.03 -21.68 19.97
N ALA A 65 13.25 -20.74 20.51
CA ALA A 65 13.71 -19.36 20.65
C ALA A 65 15.02 -19.33 21.42
N SER A 66 16.03 -18.63 20.91
CA SER A 66 17.34 -18.52 21.57
C SER A 66 17.30 -17.55 22.76
N VAL A 67 16.56 -16.46 22.59
CA VAL A 67 16.29 -15.42 23.60
C VAL A 67 14.89 -14.87 23.36
N CYS A 68 14.18 -14.54 24.45
CA CYS A 68 12.92 -13.80 24.36
C CYS A 68 13.13 -12.36 24.82
N VAL A 69 12.74 -11.37 24.02
CA VAL A 69 12.70 -9.96 24.43
C VAL A 69 11.37 -9.69 25.12
N VAL A 70 11.42 -9.25 26.37
CA VAL A 70 10.24 -9.10 27.25
C VAL A 70 10.30 -7.78 28.02
N ASP A 71 9.17 -7.31 28.53
CA ASP A 71 9.16 -6.21 29.50
C ASP A 71 9.47 -6.70 30.92
N ALA A 72 9.69 -5.78 31.85
CA ALA A 72 10.08 -6.09 33.22
C ALA A 72 9.01 -6.89 34.01
N ALA A 73 7.73 -6.77 33.64
CA ALA A 73 6.63 -7.50 34.28
C ALA A 73 6.64 -9.01 33.93
N HIS A 74 7.30 -9.38 32.84
CA HIS A 74 7.35 -10.74 32.31
C HIS A 74 8.77 -11.34 32.34
N ALA A 75 9.69 -10.73 33.09
CA ALA A 75 11.09 -11.19 33.18
C ALA A 75 11.23 -12.66 33.55
N ASP A 76 10.37 -13.17 34.47
CA ASP A 76 10.38 -14.54 34.96
C ASP A 76 9.37 -15.47 34.24
N ALA A 77 8.66 -14.95 33.21
CA ALA A 77 7.62 -15.74 32.53
C ALA A 77 8.18 -16.76 31.51
N ALA A 78 9.40 -16.56 31.02
CA ALA A 78 10.06 -17.49 30.11
C ALA A 78 10.95 -18.49 30.87
N THR A 79 10.94 -19.77 30.41
CA THR A 79 11.77 -20.83 30.98
C THR A 79 13.22 -20.84 30.46
N GLY A 80 13.65 -19.81 29.73
CA GLY A 80 14.95 -19.67 29.10
C GLY A 80 15.51 -18.25 29.15
N PRO A 81 16.57 -17.96 28.38
CA PRO A 81 17.18 -16.65 28.36
C PRO A 81 16.20 -15.56 27.95
N THR A 82 16.10 -14.48 28.72
CA THR A 82 15.30 -13.31 28.39
C THR A 82 16.17 -12.06 28.37
N LEU A 83 15.89 -11.20 27.39
CA LEU A 83 16.35 -9.82 27.38
C LEU A 83 15.21 -8.94 27.91
N VAL A 84 15.40 -8.41 29.08
CA VAL A 84 14.41 -7.56 29.75
C VAL A 84 14.64 -6.11 29.34
N VAL A 85 13.61 -5.49 28.78
CA VAL A 85 13.58 -4.09 28.35
C VAL A 85 12.46 -3.34 29.06
N LYS A 86 12.50 -2.01 29.01
CA LYS A 86 11.46 -1.17 29.64
C LYS A 86 10.12 -1.26 28.89
N ASP A 87 10.17 -1.28 27.57
CA ASP A 87 9.05 -1.35 26.63
C ASP A 87 9.52 -2.09 25.39
N THR A 88 8.86 -3.18 25.02
CA THR A 88 9.28 -4.03 23.91
C THR A 88 9.06 -3.39 22.55
N GLY A 89 8.01 -2.55 22.39
CA GLY A 89 7.77 -1.79 21.16
C GLY A 89 8.85 -0.72 20.94
N LYS A 90 9.14 0.08 21.98
CA LYS A 90 10.19 1.09 21.93
C LYS A 90 11.57 0.46 21.69
N ALA A 91 11.85 -0.65 22.34
CA ALA A 91 13.11 -1.38 22.15
C ALA A 91 13.28 -1.89 20.71
N LEU A 92 12.20 -2.31 20.04
CA LEU A 92 12.24 -2.70 18.61
C LEU A 92 12.60 -1.51 17.73
N MET A 93 11.99 -0.35 17.98
CA MET A 93 12.29 0.89 17.25
C MET A 93 13.75 1.33 17.48
N ASP A 94 14.22 1.34 18.73
CA ASP A 94 15.58 1.73 19.08
C ASP A 94 16.61 0.78 18.45
N PHE A 95 16.33 -0.52 18.43
CA PHE A 95 17.17 -1.51 17.78
C PHE A 95 17.24 -1.32 16.26
N ALA A 96 16.09 -1.10 15.63
CA ALA A 96 16.05 -0.86 14.19
C ALA A 96 16.76 0.44 13.79
N ALA A 97 16.60 1.51 14.58
CA ALA A 97 17.30 2.78 14.36
C ALA A 97 18.81 2.64 14.52
N TRP A 98 19.25 1.90 15.53
CA TRP A 98 20.67 1.57 15.71
C TRP A 98 21.20 0.75 14.52
N TYR A 99 20.44 -0.29 14.11
CA TYR A 99 20.81 -1.15 12.98
C TYR A 99 20.88 -0.36 11.66
N ARG A 100 19.94 0.59 11.43
CA ARG A 100 20.01 1.50 10.28
C ARG A 100 21.36 2.21 10.17
N GLY A 101 21.92 2.63 11.30
CA GLY A 101 23.23 3.29 11.36
C GLY A 101 24.41 2.40 10.96
N THR A 102 24.23 1.08 10.84
CA THR A 102 25.27 0.13 10.39
C THR A 102 25.19 -0.16 8.89
N LEU A 103 24.16 0.28 8.20
CA LEU A 103 23.92 0.00 6.78
C LEU A 103 24.30 1.19 5.91
N ASP A 104 25.03 0.93 4.82
CA ASP A 104 25.41 1.94 3.81
C ASP A 104 24.32 2.13 2.72
N ALA A 105 23.25 1.32 2.76
CA ALA A 105 22.17 1.37 1.78
C ALA A 105 21.47 2.72 1.74
N LEU A 106 21.13 3.21 0.53
CA LEU A 106 20.27 4.37 0.31
C LEU A 106 18.86 4.07 0.82
N VAL A 107 18.36 4.83 1.79
CA VAL A 107 17.01 4.67 2.30
C VAL A 107 16.05 5.67 1.67
N ILE A 108 14.99 5.14 1.05
CA ILE A 108 13.92 5.90 0.42
C ILE A 108 12.68 5.79 1.29
N GLY A 109 12.28 6.90 1.93
CA GLY A 109 11.05 7.01 2.68
C GLY A 109 9.88 7.43 1.78
N LEU A 110 8.75 6.74 1.90
CA LEU A 110 7.58 7.00 1.07
C LEU A 110 6.32 7.12 1.91
N THR A 111 5.61 8.25 1.78
CA THR A 111 4.27 8.44 2.36
C THR A 111 3.27 8.95 1.32
N GLY A 112 2.05 9.19 1.72
CA GLY A 112 0.97 9.74 0.90
C GLY A 112 -0.41 9.26 1.34
N SER A 113 -1.45 9.91 0.87
CA SER A 113 -2.83 9.51 1.12
C SER A 113 -3.21 8.26 0.32
N VAL A 114 -2.78 8.17 -0.93
CA VAL A 114 -2.99 7.05 -1.86
C VAL A 114 -1.72 6.77 -2.65
N GLY A 115 -1.63 5.60 -3.29
CA GLY A 115 -0.53 5.24 -4.19
C GLY A 115 0.72 4.68 -3.50
N LYS A 116 0.87 4.74 -2.18
CA LYS A 116 2.09 4.35 -1.45
C LYS A 116 2.65 2.99 -1.88
N THR A 117 1.88 1.94 -1.75
CA THR A 117 2.33 0.57 -2.02
C THR A 117 2.73 0.38 -3.48
N THR A 118 1.95 0.92 -4.41
CA THR A 118 2.26 0.85 -5.84
C THR A 118 3.54 1.63 -6.17
N THR A 119 3.70 2.84 -5.63
CA THR A 119 4.91 3.65 -5.81
C THR A 119 6.14 2.93 -5.21
N ARG A 120 6.02 2.39 -4.00
CA ARG A 120 7.08 1.59 -3.35
C ARG A 120 7.56 0.44 -4.24
N ASP A 121 6.62 -0.32 -4.79
CA ASP A 121 6.94 -1.48 -5.60
C ASP A 121 7.50 -1.07 -6.97
N MET A 122 7.01 0.03 -7.57
CA MET A 122 7.59 0.60 -8.80
C MET A 122 9.01 1.15 -8.57
N ILE A 123 9.27 1.84 -7.45
CA ILE A 123 10.63 2.28 -7.07
C ILE A 123 11.55 1.07 -6.96
N HIS A 124 11.11 0.05 -6.23
CA HIS A 124 11.92 -1.16 -6.08
C HIS A 124 12.25 -1.81 -7.42
N VAL A 125 11.27 -1.99 -8.31
CA VAL A 125 11.49 -2.62 -9.64
C VAL A 125 12.38 -1.74 -10.53
N ALA A 126 12.22 -0.42 -10.47
CA ALA A 126 13.05 0.52 -11.23
C ALA A 126 14.53 0.43 -10.80
N LEU A 127 14.80 0.42 -9.50
CA LEU A 127 16.16 0.35 -8.97
C LEU A 127 16.77 -1.05 -9.06
N ALA A 128 15.96 -2.10 -8.91
CA ALA A 128 16.39 -3.49 -9.04
C ALA A 128 16.81 -3.87 -10.45
N SER A 129 16.69 -2.94 -11.42
CA SER A 129 17.26 -3.12 -12.76
C SER A 129 18.81 -3.08 -12.77
N GLU A 130 19.45 -2.44 -11.78
CA GLU A 130 20.89 -2.28 -11.68
C GLU A 130 21.47 -2.49 -10.27
N PHE A 131 20.66 -2.41 -9.21
CA PHE A 131 21.08 -2.50 -7.81
C PHE A 131 20.38 -3.64 -7.06
N GLU A 132 21.02 -4.21 -6.04
CA GLU A 132 20.38 -5.13 -5.11
C GLU A 132 19.72 -4.34 -3.97
N GLY A 133 18.42 -4.58 -3.70
CA GLY A 133 17.74 -3.85 -2.64
C GLY A 133 16.44 -4.51 -2.18
N ILE A 134 15.89 -3.96 -1.11
CA ILE A 134 14.64 -4.45 -0.51
C ILE A 134 13.60 -3.34 -0.36
N ARG A 135 12.37 -3.75 -0.07
CA ARG A 135 11.26 -2.86 0.25
C ARG A 135 10.43 -3.38 1.42
N SER A 136 9.67 -2.49 2.06
CA SER A 136 8.70 -2.88 3.10
C SER A 136 7.85 -4.06 2.66
N ARG A 137 7.67 -5.03 3.55
CA ARG A 137 6.77 -6.16 3.32
C ARG A 137 5.32 -5.69 3.41
N LYS A 138 4.47 -6.12 2.48
CA LYS A 138 3.01 -5.88 2.54
C LYS A 138 2.67 -4.43 2.97
N ASN A 139 1.95 -4.30 4.10
CA ASN A 139 1.55 -3.04 4.74
C ASN A 139 2.37 -2.74 6.01
N PHE A 140 3.63 -3.18 6.08
CA PHE A 140 4.54 -2.93 7.20
C PHE A 140 5.03 -1.48 7.15
N ASN A 141 4.16 -0.54 7.58
CA ASN A 141 4.35 0.89 7.44
C ASN A 141 4.12 1.69 8.73
N ASN A 142 4.10 1.00 9.88
CA ASN A 142 3.93 1.58 11.22
C ASN A 142 5.13 1.29 12.11
N THR A 143 5.07 1.68 13.38
CA THR A 143 6.16 1.56 14.40
C THR A 143 6.57 0.12 14.74
N ILE A 144 5.87 -0.89 14.21
CA ILE A 144 6.27 -2.31 14.29
C ILE A 144 6.76 -2.79 12.92
N GLY A 145 5.99 -2.53 11.88
CA GLY A 145 6.25 -3.07 10.55
C GLY A 145 7.46 -2.46 9.87
N LEU A 146 7.66 -1.14 9.98
CA LEU A 146 8.82 -0.47 9.41
C LEU A 146 10.13 -0.96 10.05
N PRO A 147 10.27 -1.04 11.39
CA PRO A 147 11.44 -1.67 12.02
C PRO A 147 11.72 -3.07 11.49
N LEU A 148 10.72 -3.94 11.43
CA LEU A 148 10.88 -5.31 10.92
C LEU A 148 11.32 -5.33 9.45
N SER A 149 10.80 -4.42 8.62
CA SER A 149 11.22 -4.30 7.22
C SER A 149 12.67 -3.83 7.09
N LEU A 150 13.10 -2.92 7.95
CA LEU A 150 14.48 -2.43 7.98
C LEU A 150 15.46 -3.52 8.42
N LEU A 151 15.07 -4.32 9.41
CA LEU A 151 15.85 -5.44 9.91
C LEU A 151 15.97 -6.62 8.91
N ASP A 152 15.21 -6.62 7.80
CA ASP A 152 15.42 -7.54 6.70
C ASP A 152 16.63 -7.21 5.82
N ALA A 153 17.11 -5.95 5.88
CA ALA A 153 18.28 -5.52 5.12
C ALA A 153 19.57 -6.18 5.64
N ASP A 154 20.56 -6.27 4.77
CA ASP A 154 21.94 -6.59 5.08
C ASP A 154 22.89 -5.79 4.17
N HIS A 155 24.22 -5.93 4.34
CA HIS A 155 25.23 -5.15 3.61
C HIS A 155 25.28 -5.41 2.09
N ARG A 156 24.58 -6.40 1.57
CA ARG A 156 24.46 -6.60 0.12
C ARG A 156 23.47 -5.64 -0.51
N HIS A 157 22.53 -5.13 0.30
CA HIS A 157 21.51 -4.22 -0.20
C HIS A 157 22.06 -2.80 -0.34
N GLU A 158 21.94 -2.27 -1.56
CA GLU A 158 22.38 -0.92 -1.93
C GLU A 158 21.25 0.10 -1.75
N PHE A 159 19.98 -0.37 -1.71
CA PHE A 159 18.82 0.49 -1.41
C PHE A 159 17.74 -0.21 -0.59
N ILE A 160 16.97 0.59 0.14
CA ILE A 160 15.84 0.14 0.97
C ILE A 160 14.67 1.10 0.74
N VAL A 161 13.51 0.60 0.31
CA VAL A 161 12.28 1.41 0.13
C VAL A 161 11.32 1.15 1.28
N LEU A 162 11.09 2.15 2.12
CA LEU A 162 10.25 2.06 3.31
C LEU A 162 8.95 2.86 3.16
N GLU A 163 7.82 2.15 3.17
CA GLU A 163 6.51 2.77 3.25
C GLU A 163 6.24 3.28 4.67
N MET A 164 5.79 4.54 4.79
CA MET A 164 5.49 5.22 6.05
C MET A 164 4.00 5.58 6.09
N GLY A 165 3.26 4.90 6.96
CA GLY A 165 1.85 5.17 7.22
C GLY A 165 1.67 6.18 8.34
N ALA A 166 0.61 6.98 8.28
CA ALA A 166 0.26 7.91 9.35
C ALA A 166 -1.25 8.00 9.52
N ALA A 167 -1.69 8.07 10.76
CA ALA A 167 -3.04 8.36 11.18
C ALA A 167 -3.16 9.70 11.94
N ARG A 168 -2.05 10.26 12.42
CA ARG A 168 -1.95 11.52 13.16
C ARG A 168 -0.63 12.24 12.87
N ILE A 169 -0.58 13.52 13.25
CA ILE A 169 0.65 14.32 13.25
C ILE A 169 1.66 13.68 14.23
N GLY A 170 2.93 13.60 13.83
CA GLY A 170 4.03 12.98 14.57
C GLY A 170 4.35 11.55 14.13
N ASP A 171 3.41 10.82 13.52
CA ASP A 171 3.62 9.43 13.12
C ASP A 171 4.75 9.30 12.07
N ILE A 172 4.78 10.19 11.07
CA ILE A 172 5.84 10.16 10.03
C ILE A 172 7.17 10.59 10.60
N ALA A 173 7.21 11.60 11.48
CA ALA A 173 8.46 12.03 12.14
C ALA A 173 9.06 10.89 12.95
N GLU A 174 8.25 10.10 13.68
CA GLU A 174 8.70 8.93 14.44
C GLU A 174 9.29 7.85 13.52
N LEU A 175 8.60 7.53 12.42
CA LEU A 175 9.07 6.53 11.45
C LEU A 175 10.33 7.01 10.71
N ALA A 176 10.39 8.29 10.35
CA ALA A 176 11.56 8.88 9.71
C ALA A 176 12.79 8.91 10.64
N ALA A 177 12.60 9.12 11.94
CA ALA A 177 13.69 9.05 12.92
C ALA A 177 14.30 7.64 13.03
N ILE A 178 13.50 6.59 12.80
CA ILE A 178 13.98 5.20 12.76
C ILE A 178 14.72 4.92 11.45
N ALA A 179 14.10 5.31 10.33
CA ALA A 179 14.58 4.98 8.98
C ALA A 179 15.72 5.85 8.50
N SER A 180 15.83 7.09 8.99
CA SER A 180 16.78 8.10 8.53
C SER A 180 16.90 8.15 7.00
N PRO A 181 15.79 8.48 6.28
CA PRO A 181 15.78 8.42 4.83
C PRO A 181 16.61 9.56 4.22
N GLU A 182 17.34 9.28 3.14
CA GLU A 182 18.02 10.26 2.31
C GLU A 182 17.14 10.76 1.16
N VAL A 183 16.17 9.94 0.75
CA VAL A 183 15.20 10.30 -0.31
C VAL A 183 13.79 10.23 0.25
N GLY A 184 12.98 11.27 -0.01
CA GLY A 184 11.60 11.34 0.42
C GLY A 184 10.62 11.41 -0.75
N VAL A 185 9.52 10.65 -0.67
CA VAL A 185 8.46 10.70 -1.68
C VAL A 185 7.10 10.89 -1.01
N ILE A 186 6.31 11.84 -1.50
CA ILE A 186 4.89 11.95 -1.14
C ILE A 186 4.07 11.68 -2.40
N SER A 187 3.42 10.52 -2.46
CA SER A 187 2.74 10.05 -3.67
C SER A 187 1.47 10.84 -4.01
N ALA A 188 0.72 11.28 -3.01
CA ALA A 188 -0.48 12.11 -3.17
C ALA A 188 -0.94 12.68 -1.83
N ILE A 189 -1.67 13.80 -1.86
CA ILE A 189 -2.37 14.37 -0.71
C ILE A 189 -3.87 14.41 -1.00
N GLY A 190 -4.67 13.98 -0.03
CA GLY A 190 -6.13 14.04 -0.12
C GLY A 190 -6.82 13.48 1.11
N PRO A 191 -8.15 13.54 1.17
CA PRO A 191 -8.94 13.10 2.32
C PRO A 191 -8.78 11.58 2.53
N ALA A 192 -7.93 11.22 3.49
CA ALA A 192 -7.73 9.87 3.97
C ALA A 192 -7.48 9.94 5.48
N HIS A 193 -8.01 8.97 6.24
CA HIS A 193 -7.90 8.97 7.70
C HIS A 193 -8.42 10.27 8.37
N LEU A 194 -9.44 10.92 7.77
CA LEU A 194 -10.01 12.18 8.30
C LEU A 194 -10.52 12.05 9.73
N GLN A 195 -11.00 10.87 10.12
CA GLN A 195 -11.49 10.62 11.47
C GLN A 195 -10.40 10.85 12.52
N THR A 196 -9.14 10.54 12.20
CA THR A 196 -8.00 10.66 13.13
C THR A 196 -7.20 11.93 12.92
N PHE A 197 -6.98 12.36 11.68
CA PHE A 197 -6.32 13.63 11.39
C PHE A 197 -7.22 14.84 11.65
N GLY A 198 -8.55 14.70 11.54
CA GLY A 198 -9.51 15.77 11.74
C GLY A 198 -9.66 16.73 10.56
N SER A 199 -8.62 17.03 9.79
CA SER A 199 -8.67 17.95 8.66
C SER A 199 -7.63 17.63 7.58
N LEU A 200 -7.85 18.15 6.35
CA LEU A 200 -6.87 18.07 5.26
C LEU A 200 -5.55 18.79 5.63
N ASN A 201 -5.64 19.91 6.35
CA ASN A 201 -4.42 20.64 6.77
C ASN A 201 -3.56 19.78 7.71
N ASN A 202 -4.17 19.02 8.61
CA ASN A 202 -3.44 18.12 9.49
C ASN A 202 -2.81 16.95 8.70
N ILE A 203 -3.47 16.47 7.63
CA ILE A 203 -2.89 15.47 6.71
C ILE A 203 -1.66 16.04 5.99
N ILE A 204 -1.76 17.29 5.49
CA ILE A 204 -0.64 18.01 4.87
C ILE A 204 0.50 18.18 5.87
N GLN A 205 0.20 18.58 7.11
CA GLN A 205 1.19 18.75 8.17
C GLN A 205 1.88 17.42 8.50
N GLY A 206 1.12 16.37 8.82
CA GLY A 206 1.69 15.08 9.22
C GLY A 206 2.46 14.37 8.12
N LYS A 207 2.01 14.44 6.86
CA LYS A 207 2.77 13.82 5.75
C LYS A 207 3.99 14.64 5.35
N GLY A 208 3.95 15.95 5.54
CA GLY A 208 5.09 16.85 5.30
C GLY A 208 6.26 16.65 6.28
N GLU A 209 6.05 16.00 7.42
CA GLU A 209 7.11 15.61 8.34
C GLU A 209 8.21 14.77 7.65
N LEU A 210 7.85 13.99 6.61
CA LEU A 210 8.85 13.29 5.81
C LEU A 210 9.83 14.26 5.14
N LEU A 211 9.32 15.34 4.53
CA LEU A 211 10.18 16.34 3.88
C LEU A 211 11.11 17.02 4.88
N GLU A 212 10.59 17.38 6.05
CA GLU A 212 11.36 18.03 7.12
C GLU A 212 12.45 17.13 7.71
N SER A 213 12.28 15.80 7.61
CA SER A 213 13.25 14.84 8.14
C SER A 213 14.43 14.55 7.21
N LEU A 214 14.40 15.02 5.98
CA LEU A 214 15.43 14.74 4.99
C LEU A 214 16.73 15.51 5.30
N PRO A 215 17.91 14.92 5.05
CA PRO A 215 19.17 15.64 5.14
C PRO A 215 19.32 16.62 3.95
N THR A 216 20.08 17.69 4.13
CA THR A 216 20.40 18.66 3.06
C THR A 216 21.12 18.05 1.86
N SER A 217 21.80 16.93 2.06
CA SER A 217 22.46 16.15 1.00
C SER A 217 21.55 15.19 0.26
N GLY A 218 20.31 15.00 0.73
CA GLY A 218 19.30 14.16 0.09
C GLY A 218 18.49 14.91 -0.97
N PHE A 219 17.34 14.32 -1.35
CA PHE A 219 16.38 14.98 -2.21
C PHE A 219 14.94 14.45 -1.98
N ALA A 220 13.96 15.23 -2.42
CA ALA A 220 12.56 14.81 -2.41
C ALA A 220 12.00 14.70 -3.82
N VAL A 221 11.02 13.79 -4.03
CA VAL A 221 10.28 13.67 -5.28
C VAL A 221 8.80 13.89 -5.00
N LEU A 222 8.20 14.86 -5.67
CA LEU A 222 6.81 15.25 -5.49
C LEU A 222 6.08 15.35 -6.84
N PRO A 223 4.80 14.89 -6.92
CA PRO A 223 3.91 15.20 -8.05
C PRO A 223 3.73 16.71 -8.22
N GLY A 224 4.25 17.27 -9.31
CA GLY A 224 4.24 18.71 -9.54
C GLY A 224 2.94 19.23 -10.16
N ASP A 225 2.11 18.36 -10.71
CA ASP A 225 0.77 18.73 -11.21
C ASP A 225 -0.23 18.94 -10.05
N ASP A 226 0.16 18.63 -8.79
CA ASP A 226 -0.63 18.86 -7.58
C ASP A 226 -0.13 20.13 -6.87
N MET A 227 -0.96 21.19 -6.84
CA MET A 227 -0.64 22.46 -6.20
C MET A 227 -0.37 22.35 -4.70
N ILE A 228 -1.02 21.40 -4.00
CA ILE A 228 -0.75 21.18 -2.56
C ILE A 228 0.68 20.66 -2.38
N LEU A 229 1.08 19.70 -3.19
CA LEU A 229 2.44 19.12 -3.12
C LEU A 229 3.50 20.13 -3.53
N ARG A 230 3.22 21.00 -4.53
CA ARG A 230 4.12 22.11 -4.87
C ARG A 230 4.35 23.05 -3.68
N GLN A 231 3.29 23.43 -2.98
CA GLN A 231 3.41 24.28 -1.78
C GLN A 231 4.14 23.60 -0.63
N MET A 232 4.06 22.28 -0.53
CA MET A 232 4.75 21.52 0.50
C MET A 232 6.27 21.45 0.27
N ALA A 233 6.75 21.70 -0.94
CA ALA A 233 8.17 21.62 -1.29
C ALA A 233 9.06 22.53 -0.41
N ASP A 234 8.57 23.70 -0.01
CA ASP A 234 9.29 24.65 0.86
C ASP A 234 9.64 24.07 2.25
N ARG A 235 9.06 22.92 2.62
CA ARG A 235 9.35 22.23 3.88
C ARG A 235 10.60 21.35 3.81
N ALA A 236 11.06 21.02 2.59
CA ALA A 236 12.24 20.19 2.41
C ALA A 236 13.54 21.02 2.56
N PRO A 237 14.51 20.60 3.39
CA PRO A 237 15.80 21.27 3.48
C PRO A 237 16.75 20.93 2.33
N CYS A 238 16.31 20.11 1.38
CA CYS A 238 17.06 19.57 0.25
C CYS A 238 16.37 19.88 -1.09
N PRO A 239 17.01 19.61 -2.24
CA PRO A 239 16.40 19.75 -3.55
C PRO A 239 15.11 18.94 -3.70
N VAL A 240 14.11 19.52 -4.40
CA VAL A 240 12.84 18.86 -4.71
C VAL A 240 12.71 18.68 -6.22
N ILE A 241 12.41 17.44 -6.62
CA ILE A 241 12.20 17.07 -8.02
C ILE A 241 10.69 16.93 -8.24
N PHE A 242 10.15 17.80 -9.09
CA PHE A 242 8.76 17.72 -9.50
C PHE A 242 8.59 16.79 -10.69
N VAL A 243 7.57 15.92 -10.62
CA VAL A 243 7.23 14.97 -11.69
C VAL A 243 5.78 15.15 -12.12
N GLY A 244 5.48 15.03 -13.41
CA GLY A 244 4.13 15.19 -13.93
C GLY A 244 4.06 15.32 -15.45
N GLU A 245 2.97 15.89 -15.95
CA GLU A 245 2.71 16.12 -17.37
C GLU A 245 2.90 17.59 -17.75
N GLU A 246 2.78 18.51 -16.79
CA GLU A 246 2.93 19.95 -17.03
C GLU A 246 4.38 20.33 -17.35
N ASP A 247 4.55 21.43 -18.13
CA ASP A 247 5.82 21.84 -18.72
C ASP A 247 6.88 22.26 -17.71
N ASP A 248 6.47 22.66 -16.52
CA ASP A 248 7.34 23.14 -15.44
C ASP A 248 7.79 22.03 -14.46
N ASN A 249 7.50 20.77 -14.77
CA ASN A 249 8.05 19.63 -14.03
C ASN A 249 9.50 19.33 -14.44
N HIS A 250 10.32 18.94 -13.47
CA HIS A 250 11.72 18.53 -13.69
C HIS A 250 11.83 17.20 -14.44
N LEU A 251 10.83 16.31 -14.26
CA LEU A 251 10.66 15.09 -15.04
C LEU A 251 9.25 15.07 -15.61
N ARG A 252 9.17 15.23 -16.93
CA ARG A 252 7.90 15.36 -17.63
C ARG A 252 7.56 14.12 -18.44
N ALA A 253 6.34 13.60 -18.26
CA ALA A 253 5.78 12.60 -19.15
C ALA A 253 5.08 13.25 -20.35
N THR A 254 5.28 12.66 -21.51
CA THR A 254 4.60 13.03 -22.76
C THR A 254 4.00 11.79 -23.42
N ARG A 255 3.07 11.97 -24.37
CA ARG A 255 2.43 10.86 -25.11
C ARG A 255 1.76 9.83 -24.21
N VAL A 256 1.18 10.28 -23.09
CA VAL A 256 0.57 9.42 -22.10
C VAL A 256 -0.71 8.77 -22.65
N ARG A 257 -0.75 7.44 -22.63
CA ARG A 257 -1.90 6.64 -23.07
C ARG A 257 -2.15 5.51 -22.08
N ALA A 258 -3.37 5.43 -21.58
CA ALA A 258 -3.83 4.32 -20.75
C ALA A 258 -4.72 3.38 -21.58
N SER A 259 -4.48 2.09 -21.49
CA SER A 259 -5.27 1.05 -22.15
C SER A 259 -5.40 -0.18 -21.24
N TYR A 260 -6.10 -1.20 -21.72
CA TYR A 260 -6.16 -2.49 -21.01
C TYR A 260 -4.82 -3.23 -21.00
N GLU A 261 -3.93 -2.95 -21.95
CA GLU A 261 -2.59 -3.55 -22.01
C GLU A 261 -1.64 -2.92 -20.99
N GLY A 262 -1.93 -1.69 -20.56
CA GLY A 262 -1.13 -0.95 -19.61
C GLY A 262 -1.09 0.55 -19.87
N LEU A 263 -0.18 1.21 -19.18
CA LEU A 263 0.09 2.63 -19.26
C LEU A 263 1.38 2.86 -20.06
N SER A 264 1.27 3.50 -21.22
CA SER A 264 2.41 3.89 -22.05
C SER A 264 2.64 5.39 -21.99
N PHE A 265 3.90 5.82 -21.98
CA PHE A 265 4.30 7.24 -21.97
C PHE A 265 5.77 7.38 -22.36
N ARG A 266 6.22 8.64 -22.58
CA ARG A 266 7.62 8.94 -22.89
C ARG A 266 8.19 9.94 -21.89
N VAL A 267 9.41 9.68 -21.43
CA VAL A 267 10.20 10.55 -20.54
C VAL A 267 11.63 10.63 -21.09
N ASP A 268 12.18 11.83 -21.21
CA ASP A 268 13.56 12.10 -21.65
C ASP A 268 13.98 11.29 -22.90
N GLY A 269 13.05 11.13 -23.86
CA GLY A 269 13.29 10.41 -25.11
C GLY A 269 13.13 8.89 -25.03
N VAL A 270 12.94 8.30 -23.85
CA VAL A 270 12.71 6.87 -23.63
C VAL A 270 11.21 6.57 -23.55
N ASP A 271 10.76 5.53 -24.25
CA ASP A 271 9.39 5.05 -24.20
C ASP A 271 9.25 4.03 -23.04
N PHE A 272 8.22 4.20 -22.24
CA PHE A 272 7.88 3.33 -21.11
C PHE A 272 6.55 2.63 -21.35
N MET A 273 6.45 1.38 -20.92
CA MET A 273 5.24 0.60 -20.82
C MET A 273 5.17 -0.01 -19.41
N VAL A 274 4.12 0.30 -18.66
CA VAL A 274 3.90 -0.27 -17.32
C VAL A 274 2.59 -1.05 -17.35
N PRO A 275 2.55 -2.35 -16.98
CA PRO A 275 1.36 -3.20 -17.08
C PRO A 275 0.37 -2.92 -15.93
N VAL A 276 -0.09 -1.67 -15.81
CA VAL A 276 -1.05 -1.20 -14.81
C VAL A 276 -2.23 -0.53 -15.49
N CYS A 277 -3.41 -0.72 -14.91
CA CYS A 277 -4.64 -0.14 -15.42
C CYS A 277 -4.88 1.25 -14.81
N GLY A 278 -5.05 2.26 -15.68
CA GLY A 278 -5.42 3.60 -15.27
C GLY A 278 -4.29 4.63 -15.25
N ARG A 279 -4.64 5.84 -15.74
CA ARG A 279 -3.72 6.98 -15.88
C ARG A 279 -3.15 7.47 -14.55
N HIS A 280 -3.88 7.27 -13.44
CA HIS A 280 -3.43 7.67 -12.10
C HIS A 280 -2.15 6.97 -11.63
N HIS A 281 -1.75 5.86 -12.26
CA HIS A 281 -0.48 5.20 -12.00
C HIS A 281 0.72 5.90 -12.64
N LEU A 282 0.50 6.88 -13.54
CA LEU A 282 1.57 7.66 -14.15
C LEU A 282 2.47 8.32 -13.09
N THR A 283 1.85 8.98 -12.14
CA THR A 283 2.56 9.67 -11.05
C THR A 283 3.42 8.70 -10.24
N ASN A 284 2.90 7.48 -9.97
CA ASN A 284 3.66 6.45 -9.26
C ASN A 284 4.91 6.02 -10.04
N ALA A 285 4.75 5.82 -11.36
CA ALA A 285 5.86 5.46 -12.25
C ALA A 285 6.87 6.61 -12.38
N LEU A 286 6.41 7.85 -12.52
CA LEU A 286 7.28 9.01 -12.62
C LEU A 286 8.11 9.23 -11.35
N CYS A 287 7.55 9.01 -10.15
CA CYS A 287 8.31 9.04 -8.92
C CYS A 287 9.45 8.00 -8.92
N ALA A 288 9.17 6.79 -9.39
CA ALA A 288 10.18 5.74 -9.48
C ALA A 288 11.29 6.08 -10.52
N ILE A 289 10.90 6.59 -11.68
CA ILE A 289 11.83 7.01 -12.74
C ILE A 289 12.68 8.19 -12.28
N ALA A 290 12.11 9.17 -11.57
CA ALA A 290 12.84 10.33 -11.07
C ALA A 290 13.94 9.90 -10.08
N ILE A 291 13.62 9.01 -9.13
CA ILE A 291 14.62 8.50 -8.19
C ILE A 291 15.74 7.76 -8.93
N ALA A 292 15.37 6.84 -9.83
CA ALA A 292 16.34 6.07 -10.61
C ALA A 292 17.27 6.98 -11.44
N ARG A 293 16.72 8.01 -12.08
CA ARG A 293 17.49 9.01 -12.84
C ARG A 293 18.49 9.78 -11.96
N GLU A 294 18.05 10.24 -10.78
CA GLU A 294 18.90 11.06 -9.88
C GLU A 294 20.07 10.26 -9.30
N ILE A 295 19.89 8.96 -9.07
CA ILE A 295 20.98 8.09 -8.60
C ILE A 295 21.79 7.47 -9.74
N GLY A 296 21.50 7.83 -11.00
CA GLY A 296 22.32 7.48 -12.17
C GLY A 296 21.97 6.15 -12.83
N VAL A 297 20.80 5.55 -12.55
CA VAL A 297 20.32 4.34 -13.26
C VAL A 297 19.98 4.68 -14.70
N ASN A 298 20.37 3.84 -15.64
CA ASN A 298 20.05 4.00 -17.05
C ASN A 298 18.53 3.90 -17.27
N LEU A 299 17.93 4.93 -17.89
CA LEU A 299 16.48 4.97 -18.10
C LEU A 299 15.95 3.83 -18.98
N GLN A 300 16.78 3.26 -19.87
CA GLN A 300 16.41 2.09 -20.66
C GLN A 300 16.29 0.83 -19.78
N SER A 301 17.21 0.68 -18.81
CA SER A 301 17.13 -0.41 -17.80
C SER A 301 15.88 -0.24 -16.93
N VAL A 302 15.58 1.00 -16.52
CA VAL A 302 14.35 1.33 -15.76
C VAL A 302 13.09 0.98 -16.56
N ALA A 303 13.05 1.31 -17.87
CA ALA A 303 11.91 0.98 -18.73
C ALA A 303 11.69 -0.54 -18.81
N GLN A 304 12.75 -1.31 -19.01
CA GLN A 304 12.68 -2.78 -19.01
C GLN A 304 12.26 -3.36 -17.65
N GLY A 305 12.70 -2.74 -16.55
CA GLY A 305 12.27 -3.09 -15.19
C GLY A 305 10.77 -2.88 -15.01
N LEU A 306 10.29 -1.68 -15.31
CA LEU A 306 8.87 -1.31 -15.15
C LEU A 306 7.94 -2.10 -16.09
N GLU A 307 8.39 -2.53 -17.27
CA GLU A 307 7.63 -3.42 -18.16
C GLU A 307 7.33 -4.78 -17.52
N ARG A 308 8.18 -5.22 -16.59
CA ARG A 308 8.02 -6.47 -15.82
C ARG A 308 7.30 -6.27 -14.49
N PHE A 309 6.77 -5.08 -14.24
CA PHE A 309 6.04 -4.80 -13.01
C PHE A 309 4.81 -5.69 -12.92
N GLU A 310 4.63 -6.37 -11.80
CA GLU A 310 3.44 -7.20 -11.55
C GLU A 310 2.41 -6.38 -10.76
N PRO A 311 1.20 -6.16 -11.32
CA PRO A 311 0.12 -5.48 -10.60
C PRO A 311 -0.22 -6.19 -9.30
N ILE A 312 -0.32 -5.40 -8.22
CA ILE A 312 -0.59 -5.91 -6.88
C ILE A 312 -2.07 -6.29 -6.75
N ASP A 313 -2.35 -7.43 -6.12
CA ASP A 313 -3.72 -7.86 -5.84
C ASP A 313 -4.50 -6.80 -5.06
N GLY A 314 -5.72 -6.52 -5.48
CA GLY A 314 -6.58 -5.51 -4.89
C GLY A 314 -6.16 -4.06 -5.18
N ARG A 315 -5.27 -3.81 -6.15
CA ARG A 315 -4.76 -2.48 -6.55
C ARG A 315 -4.95 -2.25 -8.06
N SER A 316 -6.19 -2.02 -8.48
CA SER A 316 -6.59 -1.82 -9.87
C SER A 316 -6.11 -2.96 -10.81
N ARG A 317 -6.03 -4.19 -10.29
CA ARG A 317 -5.58 -5.34 -11.07
C ARG A 317 -6.68 -5.80 -12.02
N LEU A 318 -6.35 -5.84 -13.32
CA LEU A 318 -7.26 -6.34 -14.34
C LEU A 318 -7.29 -7.88 -14.34
N ARG A 319 -8.49 -8.46 -14.35
CA ARG A 319 -8.72 -9.91 -14.39
C ARG A 319 -9.83 -10.24 -15.39
N THR A 320 -9.71 -11.34 -16.08
CA THR A 320 -10.84 -11.94 -16.83
C THR A 320 -11.47 -13.02 -15.96
N ILE A 321 -12.75 -12.88 -15.64
CA ILE A 321 -13.54 -13.85 -14.88
C ILE A 321 -14.76 -14.25 -15.72
N GLY A 322 -14.74 -15.45 -16.27
CA GLY A 322 -15.78 -15.90 -17.19
C GLY A 322 -15.87 -15.02 -18.45
N SER A 323 -17.02 -14.39 -18.64
CA SER A 323 -17.27 -13.46 -19.76
C SER A 323 -17.09 -11.98 -19.36
N TRP A 324 -16.64 -11.70 -18.15
CA TRP A 324 -16.48 -10.34 -17.62
C TRP A 324 -15.02 -9.92 -17.54
N THR A 325 -14.80 -8.62 -17.73
CA THR A 325 -13.54 -7.97 -17.35
C THR A 325 -13.69 -7.35 -15.97
N VAL A 326 -12.91 -7.78 -15.00
CA VAL A 326 -13.02 -7.33 -13.62
C VAL A 326 -11.78 -6.56 -13.21
N ILE A 327 -11.96 -5.36 -12.66
CA ILE A 327 -10.91 -4.54 -12.07
C ILE A 327 -10.97 -4.75 -10.56
N ASP A 328 -9.98 -5.50 -10.06
CA ASP A 328 -9.81 -5.76 -8.64
C ASP A 328 -9.12 -4.56 -7.97
N ASP A 329 -9.88 -3.73 -7.29
CA ASP A 329 -9.37 -2.62 -6.47
C ASP A 329 -9.90 -2.69 -5.03
N THR A 330 -9.96 -3.92 -4.51
CA THR A 330 -10.65 -4.29 -3.27
C THR A 330 -9.85 -4.07 -1.99
N TYR A 331 -8.56 -3.71 -2.09
CA TYR A 331 -7.69 -3.61 -0.92
C TYR A 331 -8.13 -2.53 0.07
N ASN A 332 -8.41 -1.31 -0.42
CA ASN A 332 -8.86 -0.19 0.39
C ASN A 332 -9.59 0.86 -0.46
N ALA A 333 -10.37 1.75 0.18
CA ALA A 333 -11.09 2.83 -0.47
C ALA A 333 -11.00 4.13 0.33
N SER A 334 -10.67 5.22 -0.36
CA SER A 334 -10.75 6.60 0.10
C SER A 334 -11.34 7.45 -1.03
N PRO A 335 -11.90 8.65 -0.78
CA PRO A 335 -12.51 9.47 -1.82
C PRO A 335 -11.62 9.67 -3.03
N LEU A 336 -10.34 10.01 -2.81
CA LEU A 336 -9.37 10.23 -3.87
C LEU A 336 -9.12 8.95 -4.70
N SER A 337 -8.96 7.79 -4.04
CA SER A 337 -8.70 6.53 -4.74
C SER A 337 -9.92 6.00 -5.48
N VAL A 338 -11.13 6.18 -4.93
CA VAL A 338 -12.38 5.78 -5.61
C VAL A 338 -12.61 6.67 -6.82
N ALA A 339 -12.42 8.00 -6.68
CA ALA A 339 -12.54 8.92 -7.81
C ALA A 339 -11.55 8.61 -8.94
N ALA A 340 -10.30 8.27 -8.62
CA ALA A 340 -9.30 7.85 -9.61
C ALA A 340 -9.71 6.56 -10.32
N ALA A 341 -10.21 5.56 -9.58
CA ALA A 341 -10.68 4.30 -10.14
C ALA A 341 -11.94 4.47 -11.01
N CYS A 342 -12.89 5.34 -10.62
CA CYS A 342 -14.05 5.65 -11.45
C CYS A 342 -13.65 6.32 -12.77
N ARG A 343 -12.73 7.31 -12.73
CA ARG A 343 -12.23 7.99 -13.94
C ARG A 343 -11.49 7.05 -14.89
N MET A 344 -10.91 5.97 -14.39
CA MET A 344 -10.26 4.97 -15.22
C MET A 344 -11.24 4.21 -16.13
N LEU A 345 -12.47 3.94 -15.66
CA LEU A 345 -13.44 3.12 -16.40
C LEU A 345 -13.74 3.62 -17.82
N PRO A 346 -14.04 4.93 -18.06
CA PRO A 346 -14.27 5.42 -19.42
C PRO A 346 -13.01 5.41 -20.29
N ASP A 347 -11.81 5.51 -19.70
CA ASP A 347 -10.55 5.57 -20.43
C ASP A 347 -10.06 4.18 -20.89
N LEU A 348 -10.64 3.10 -20.39
CA LEU A 348 -10.28 1.75 -20.81
C LEU A 348 -10.82 1.45 -22.21
N GLU A 349 -9.93 1.47 -23.18
CA GLU A 349 -10.19 0.99 -24.54
C GLU A 349 -10.20 -0.55 -24.56
N LEU A 350 -11.35 -1.17 -24.28
CA LEU A 350 -11.51 -2.63 -24.33
C LEU A 350 -12.18 -3.05 -25.65
N PRO A 351 -11.70 -4.10 -26.32
CA PRO A 351 -12.38 -4.62 -27.50
C PRO A 351 -13.74 -5.23 -27.12
N GLY A 352 -14.83 -4.77 -27.77
CA GLY A 352 -16.18 -5.33 -27.55
C GLY A 352 -16.80 -4.94 -26.21
N ILE A 353 -16.71 -3.67 -25.83
CA ILE A 353 -17.16 -3.12 -24.53
C ILE A 353 -18.63 -3.42 -24.27
N GLY A 354 -18.88 -4.16 -23.19
CA GLY A 354 -20.15 -4.18 -22.47
C GLY A 354 -20.32 -2.93 -21.58
N ARG A 355 -21.29 -3.00 -20.68
CA ARG A 355 -21.56 -1.92 -19.73
C ARG A 355 -20.44 -1.78 -18.71
N ARG A 356 -20.26 -0.56 -18.19
CA ARG A 356 -19.37 -0.24 -17.09
C ARG A 356 -20.13 -0.33 -15.78
N VAL A 357 -19.68 -1.20 -14.89
CA VAL A 357 -20.33 -1.49 -13.60
C VAL A 357 -19.40 -1.10 -12.46
N LEU A 358 -19.87 -0.23 -11.57
CA LEU A 358 -19.21 0.11 -10.32
C LEU A 358 -19.84 -0.68 -9.18
N VAL A 359 -19.04 -1.49 -8.47
CA VAL A 359 -19.42 -2.15 -7.21
C VAL A 359 -18.60 -1.54 -6.10
N LEU A 360 -19.24 -0.72 -5.26
CA LEU A 360 -18.56 0.11 -4.27
C LEU A 360 -19.00 -0.24 -2.84
N GLY A 361 -18.07 -0.68 -2.00
CA GLY A 361 -18.26 -0.79 -0.55
C GLY A 361 -17.94 0.54 0.16
N ASP A 362 -18.36 0.65 1.43
CA ASP A 362 -18.12 1.85 2.24
C ASP A 362 -16.66 2.32 2.20
N MET A 363 -16.47 3.62 2.13
CA MET A 363 -15.22 4.30 2.44
C MET A 363 -15.17 4.60 3.95
N ARG A 364 -14.23 3.98 4.65
CA ARG A 364 -14.10 4.10 6.11
C ARG A 364 -13.19 5.25 6.51
N GLU A 365 -13.20 5.58 7.80
CA GLU A 365 -12.31 6.56 8.45
C GLU A 365 -12.51 8.01 7.96
N LEU A 366 -13.70 8.34 7.46
CA LEU A 366 -14.05 9.69 6.97
C LEU A 366 -14.70 10.55 8.06
N GLY A 367 -15.10 9.97 9.20
CA GLY A 367 -15.78 10.68 10.27
C GLY A 367 -17.07 11.38 9.79
N SER A 368 -17.24 12.64 10.13
CA SER A 368 -18.44 13.45 9.74
C SER A 368 -18.54 13.72 8.24
N ALA A 369 -17.46 13.54 7.46
CA ALA A 369 -17.47 13.76 6.02
C ALA A 369 -18.02 12.54 5.24
N ALA A 370 -18.29 11.40 5.91
CA ALA A 370 -18.63 10.16 5.25
C ALA A 370 -19.80 10.27 4.27
N ASN A 371 -20.93 10.83 4.71
CA ASN A 371 -22.13 10.96 3.88
C ASN A 371 -21.87 11.80 2.63
N GLU A 372 -21.22 12.94 2.80
CA GLU A 372 -20.93 13.86 1.71
C GLU A 372 -19.95 13.25 0.68
N GLU A 373 -18.89 12.59 1.16
CA GLU A 373 -17.92 11.97 0.26
C GLU A 373 -18.53 10.78 -0.52
N HIS A 374 -19.42 9.99 0.09
CA HIS A 374 -20.13 8.95 -0.62
C HIS A 374 -21.09 9.50 -1.67
N ARG A 375 -21.81 10.59 -1.33
CA ARG A 375 -22.68 11.29 -2.29
C ARG A 375 -21.92 11.81 -3.50
N ARG A 376 -20.76 12.45 -3.27
CA ARG A 376 -19.86 12.93 -4.35
C ARG A 376 -19.40 11.82 -5.27
N ILE A 377 -19.15 10.61 -4.75
CA ILE A 377 -18.79 9.47 -5.60
C ILE A 377 -19.98 9.04 -6.48
N GLY A 378 -21.21 9.06 -5.96
CA GLY A 378 -22.40 8.83 -6.77
C GLY A 378 -22.56 9.85 -7.91
N GLU A 379 -22.42 11.14 -7.60
CA GLU A 379 -22.43 12.24 -8.57
C GLU A 379 -21.35 12.04 -9.64
N LEU A 380 -20.14 11.67 -9.22
CA LEU A 380 -19.02 11.40 -10.13
C LEU A 380 -19.33 10.20 -11.05
N ALA A 381 -19.88 9.11 -10.53
CA ALA A 381 -20.21 7.94 -11.30
C ALA A 381 -21.21 8.28 -12.43
N ALA A 382 -22.25 9.06 -12.12
CA ALA A 382 -23.21 9.54 -13.10
C ALA A 382 -22.56 10.46 -14.15
N SER A 383 -21.73 11.41 -13.73
CA SER A 383 -21.02 12.34 -14.64
C SER A 383 -20.08 11.63 -15.62
N LEU A 384 -19.49 10.53 -15.18
CA LEU A 384 -18.62 9.65 -15.98
C LEU A 384 -19.38 8.66 -16.86
N LYS A 385 -20.72 8.70 -16.83
CA LYS A 385 -21.61 7.80 -17.58
C LYS A 385 -21.30 6.31 -17.30
N ILE A 386 -21.07 5.98 -16.03
CA ILE A 386 -21.02 4.58 -15.59
C ILE A 386 -22.43 4.02 -15.74
N ASP A 387 -22.57 2.83 -16.36
CA ASP A 387 -23.86 2.30 -16.74
C ASP A 387 -24.66 1.74 -15.56
N LEU A 388 -23.96 1.10 -14.59
CA LEU A 388 -24.58 0.49 -13.41
C LEU A 388 -23.75 0.82 -12.16
N VAL A 389 -24.43 1.18 -11.07
CA VAL A 389 -23.83 1.42 -9.75
C VAL A 389 -24.47 0.52 -8.70
N VAL A 390 -23.68 -0.30 -8.05
CA VAL A 390 -24.09 -1.14 -6.92
C VAL A 390 -23.28 -0.71 -5.69
N ALA A 391 -23.87 0.06 -4.80
CA ALA A 391 -23.26 0.49 -3.56
C ALA A 391 -23.61 -0.45 -2.41
N CYS A 392 -22.66 -0.73 -1.52
CA CYS A 392 -22.80 -1.68 -0.41
C CYS A 392 -22.38 -1.08 0.92
N GLY A 393 -23.22 -1.22 1.92
CA GLY A 393 -22.89 -0.86 3.30
C GLY A 393 -23.73 0.28 3.86
N ASN A 394 -23.23 0.91 4.92
CA ASN A 394 -23.98 1.91 5.69
C ASN A 394 -24.23 3.22 4.93
N HIS A 395 -23.41 3.52 3.93
CA HIS A 395 -23.50 4.75 3.12
C HIS A 395 -23.95 4.48 1.69
N ALA A 396 -24.45 3.28 1.40
CA ALA A 396 -24.94 2.90 0.06
C ALA A 396 -26.02 3.85 -0.45
N ASP A 397 -26.96 4.26 0.42
CA ASP A 397 -28.02 5.21 0.07
C ASP A 397 -27.48 6.59 -0.31
N GLU A 398 -26.35 7.04 0.28
CA GLU A 398 -25.75 8.33 -0.08
C GLU A 398 -25.12 8.31 -1.47
N VAL A 399 -24.50 7.17 -1.86
CA VAL A 399 -24.00 6.97 -3.22
C VAL A 399 -25.18 6.99 -4.21
N ALA A 400 -26.27 6.29 -3.89
CA ALA A 400 -27.46 6.26 -4.72
C ALA A 400 -28.07 7.65 -4.92
N ARG A 401 -28.26 8.40 -3.82
CA ARG A 401 -28.78 9.80 -3.86
C ARG A 401 -27.91 10.72 -4.73
N GLY A 402 -26.56 10.58 -4.62
CA GLY A 402 -25.64 11.37 -5.44
C GLY A 402 -25.78 11.03 -6.94
N ALA A 403 -25.86 9.76 -7.29
CA ALA A 403 -26.01 9.31 -8.67
C ALA A 403 -27.37 9.76 -9.27
N GLU A 404 -28.46 9.61 -8.53
CA GLU A 404 -29.80 10.06 -8.95
C GLU A 404 -29.85 11.59 -9.11
N ALA A 405 -29.29 12.34 -8.16
CA ALA A 405 -29.24 13.80 -8.22
C ALA A 405 -28.47 14.33 -9.44
N ALA A 406 -27.46 13.56 -9.88
CA ALA A 406 -26.68 13.85 -11.10
C ALA A 406 -27.32 13.29 -12.39
N GLY A 407 -28.54 12.74 -12.31
CA GLY A 407 -29.35 12.34 -13.47
C GLY A 407 -29.18 10.89 -13.93
N MET A 408 -28.59 10.02 -13.13
CA MET A 408 -28.54 8.58 -13.43
C MET A 408 -29.92 7.95 -13.20
N ASP A 409 -30.31 7.02 -14.09
CA ASP A 409 -31.59 6.30 -13.98
C ASP A 409 -31.61 5.45 -12.70
N SER A 410 -32.68 5.55 -11.92
CA SER A 410 -32.87 4.78 -10.69
C SER A 410 -32.82 3.25 -10.90
N HIS A 411 -33.19 2.75 -12.10
CA HIS A 411 -33.07 1.34 -12.47
C HIS A 411 -31.62 0.88 -12.70
N SER A 412 -30.70 1.82 -12.79
CA SER A 412 -29.25 1.56 -12.94
C SER A 412 -28.47 1.69 -11.63
N ILE A 413 -29.19 1.92 -10.51
CA ILE A 413 -28.59 2.15 -9.20
C ILE A 413 -29.15 1.16 -8.19
N ALA A 414 -28.30 0.50 -7.42
CA ALA A 414 -28.70 -0.33 -6.30
C ALA A 414 -27.95 0.06 -5.04
N ALA A 415 -28.68 0.29 -3.95
CA ALA A 415 -28.15 0.42 -2.60
C ALA A 415 -28.39 -0.88 -1.84
N ALA A 416 -27.32 -1.59 -1.50
CA ALA A 416 -27.35 -2.89 -0.85
C ALA A 416 -26.85 -2.76 0.60
N PRO A 417 -27.56 -3.30 1.60
CA PRO A 417 -27.11 -3.27 2.99
C PRO A 417 -25.92 -4.20 3.25
N ASP A 418 -25.79 -5.25 2.44
CA ASP A 418 -24.80 -6.32 2.63
C ASP A 418 -24.36 -6.96 1.31
N LEU A 419 -23.34 -7.82 1.40
CA LEU A 419 -22.77 -8.51 0.24
C LEU A 419 -23.71 -9.54 -0.39
N GLU A 420 -24.64 -10.11 0.34
CA GLU A 420 -25.60 -11.09 -0.22
C GLU A 420 -26.60 -10.38 -1.14
N THR A 421 -27.03 -9.18 -0.75
CA THR A 421 -27.85 -8.30 -1.60
C THR A 421 -27.08 -7.85 -2.83
N VAL A 422 -25.79 -7.49 -2.70
CA VAL A 422 -24.91 -7.16 -3.85
C VAL A 422 -24.88 -8.32 -4.84
N LYS A 423 -24.64 -9.54 -4.36
CA LYS A 423 -24.59 -10.75 -5.21
C LYS A 423 -25.91 -10.97 -5.95
N ALA A 424 -27.05 -10.82 -5.26
CA ALA A 424 -28.38 -10.98 -5.85
C ALA A 424 -28.65 -9.95 -6.97
N VAL A 425 -28.26 -8.68 -6.75
CA VAL A 425 -28.37 -7.63 -7.75
C VAL A 425 -27.48 -7.93 -8.95
N LEU A 426 -26.22 -8.26 -8.73
CA LEU A 426 -25.28 -8.59 -9.80
C LEU A 426 -25.70 -9.83 -10.58
N ASP A 427 -26.33 -10.80 -9.92
CA ASP A 427 -26.86 -12.02 -10.59
C ASP A 427 -27.95 -11.69 -11.61
N CYS A 428 -28.78 -10.70 -11.29
CA CYS A 428 -29.84 -10.23 -12.19
C CYS A 428 -29.33 -9.27 -13.27
N TRP A 429 -28.29 -8.49 -12.99
CA TRP A 429 -27.92 -7.35 -13.82
C TRP A 429 -26.77 -7.62 -14.79
N LEU A 430 -25.82 -8.50 -14.41
CA LEU A 430 -24.62 -8.70 -15.21
C LEU A 430 -24.89 -9.40 -16.53
N GLU A 431 -24.31 -8.86 -17.60
CA GLU A 431 -24.32 -9.40 -18.95
C GLU A 431 -22.91 -9.79 -19.42
N PRO A 432 -22.78 -10.73 -20.36
CA PRO A 432 -21.48 -11.03 -20.95
C PRO A 432 -20.83 -9.79 -21.58
N GLY A 433 -19.55 -9.58 -21.29
CA GLY A 433 -18.77 -8.43 -21.78
C GLY A 433 -18.76 -7.23 -20.83
N ASP A 434 -19.52 -7.24 -19.72
CA ASP A 434 -19.48 -6.16 -18.73
C ASP A 434 -18.07 -5.97 -18.15
N VAL A 435 -17.74 -4.70 -17.86
CA VAL A 435 -16.50 -4.28 -17.19
C VAL A 435 -16.86 -3.86 -15.77
N ILE A 436 -16.34 -4.60 -14.79
CA ILE A 436 -16.76 -4.49 -13.39
C ILE A 436 -15.60 -3.96 -12.55
N LEU A 437 -15.72 -2.74 -12.01
CA LEU A 437 -14.82 -2.22 -10.98
C LEU A 437 -15.36 -2.60 -9.61
N VAL A 438 -14.57 -3.35 -8.83
CA VAL A 438 -14.90 -3.71 -7.45
C VAL A 438 -13.96 -3.01 -6.50
N LYS A 439 -14.50 -2.15 -5.62
CA LYS A 439 -13.71 -1.36 -4.68
C LYS A 439 -14.43 -1.18 -3.34
N GLY A 440 -13.66 -1.09 -2.25
CA GLY A 440 -14.17 -0.80 -0.91
C GLY A 440 -13.05 -0.77 0.12
N SER A 441 -13.34 -0.22 1.29
CA SER A 441 -12.39 -0.24 2.41
C SER A 441 -12.11 -1.67 2.87
N ARG A 442 -10.93 -1.93 3.42
CA ARG A 442 -10.49 -3.26 3.85
C ARG A 442 -11.52 -4.00 4.72
N ALA A 443 -12.20 -3.26 5.60
CA ALA A 443 -13.21 -3.82 6.51
C ALA A 443 -14.47 -4.33 5.79
N THR A 444 -14.77 -3.84 4.57
CA THR A 444 -15.94 -4.25 3.78
C THR A 444 -15.74 -5.58 3.06
N ARG A 445 -14.50 -6.04 2.96
CA ARG A 445 -14.10 -7.33 2.36
C ARG A 445 -14.69 -7.54 0.97
N MET A 446 -14.57 -6.53 0.10
CA MET A 446 -15.14 -6.57 -1.25
C MET A 446 -14.49 -7.63 -2.16
N GLU A 447 -13.35 -8.19 -1.79
CA GLU A 447 -12.76 -9.36 -2.45
C GLU A 447 -13.71 -10.57 -2.52
N ARG A 448 -14.68 -10.67 -1.61
CA ARG A 448 -15.72 -11.71 -1.63
C ARG A 448 -16.67 -11.60 -2.82
N VAL A 449 -16.79 -10.42 -3.45
CA VAL A 449 -17.51 -10.27 -4.71
C VAL A 449 -16.74 -10.94 -5.85
N LEU A 450 -15.41 -10.82 -5.88
CA LEU A 450 -14.57 -11.49 -6.89
C LEU A 450 -14.59 -13.01 -6.73
N GLU A 451 -14.56 -13.50 -5.48
CA GLU A 451 -14.70 -14.93 -5.18
C GLU A 451 -16.03 -15.47 -5.72
N TRP A 452 -17.11 -14.76 -5.47
CA TRP A 452 -18.44 -15.12 -5.96
C TRP A 452 -18.54 -15.06 -7.49
N LEU A 453 -18.02 -14.01 -8.15
CA LEU A 453 -17.97 -13.93 -9.62
C LEU A 453 -17.22 -15.11 -10.23
N THR A 454 -16.12 -15.52 -9.59
CA THR A 454 -15.32 -16.66 -10.03
C THR A 454 -16.10 -17.96 -9.95
N GLU A 455 -16.82 -18.19 -8.85
CA GLU A 455 -17.64 -19.38 -8.68
C GLU A 455 -18.82 -19.40 -9.68
N ARG A 456 -19.51 -18.27 -9.86
CA ARG A 456 -20.59 -18.13 -10.86
C ARG A 456 -20.11 -18.46 -12.27
N ALA A 457 -18.93 -17.92 -12.68
CA ALA A 457 -18.36 -18.21 -13.99
C ALA A 457 -18.05 -19.70 -14.20
N ARG A 458 -17.59 -20.39 -13.15
CA ARG A 458 -17.35 -21.85 -13.16
C ARG A 458 -18.67 -22.62 -13.39
N LEU A 459 -19.73 -22.25 -12.67
CA LEU A 459 -21.05 -22.87 -12.80
C LEU A 459 -21.63 -22.67 -14.20
N GLU A 460 -21.56 -21.46 -14.75
CA GLU A 460 -22.00 -21.18 -16.12
C GLU A 460 -21.25 -22.04 -17.17
N THR A 461 -19.94 -22.20 -16.99
CA THR A 461 -19.12 -23.01 -17.89
C THR A 461 -19.49 -24.49 -17.81
N ALA A 462 -19.77 -25.01 -16.60
CA ALA A 462 -20.20 -26.39 -16.39
C ALA A 462 -21.55 -26.65 -17.05
N MET A 463 -22.52 -25.76 -16.85
CA MET A 463 -23.87 -25.88 -17.46
C MET A 463 -23.83 -25.87 -19.00
N ARG A 464 -23.00 -24.99 -19.60
CA ARG A 464 -22.79 -24.96 -21.06
C ARG A 464 -22.11 -26.23 -21.58
N GLY A 465 -21.21 -26.81 -20.79
CA GLY A 465 -20.58 -28.10 -21.13
C GLY A 465 -21.51 -29.29 -21.11
N GLU A 466 -22.44 -29.32 -20.16
CA GLU A 466 -23.52 -30.32 -20.09
C GLU A 466 -24.51 -30.18 -21.22
N GLN A 467 -24.99 -28.97 -21.54
CA GLN A 467 -25.89 -28.72 -22.65
C GLN A 467 -25.27 -29.18 -24.01
N ARG A 468 -23.99 -28.97 -24.24
CA ARG A 468 -23.34 -29.47 -25.46
C ARG A 468 -23.24 -30.99 -25.53
N ARG A 469 -23.20 -31.70 -24.39
CA ARG A 469 -23.18 -33.18 -24.33
C ARG A 469 -24.58 -33.77 -24.58
N TYR A 470 -25.64 -33.02 -24.30
CA TYR A 470 -27.03 -33.46 -24.58
C TYR A 470 -27.47 -33.14 -26.00
N CYS A 471 -26.79 -32.23 -26.70
CA CYS A 471 -27.11 -31.85 -28.08
C CYS A 471 -26.19 -32.52 -29.14
N ALA A 472 -25.22 -33.32 -28.73
CA ALA A 472 -24.34 -34.11 -29.58
C ALA A 472 -24.69 -35.61 -29.48
#